data_3dc90ff93866c8755c750711217254d5
#
_entry.id   3dc90ff93866c8755c750711217254d5
#
_cell.length_a   1.000
_cell.length_b   1.000
_cell.length_c   1.000
_cell.angle_alpha   90.00
_cell.angle_beta   90.00
_cell.angle_gamma   90.00
#
_symmetry.space_group_name_H-M   'P 1'
#
loop_
_entity.id
_entity.type
_entity.pdbx_description
1 polymer ?
#
loop_
_entity_poly.entity_id
_entity_poly.type
_entity_poly.pdbx_seq_one_letter_code
_entity_poly.pdbx_strand_id
1 'polypeptide(L)'
;GVAPAMILYLWAMNDAGRAGWLLVMLFSMCCGLRLARFNVALEDENQPLWKSNFFAGVPAPAGGGLVLLPMILAFQLGDEMLRTPWLVSFFLLGVAGLFVSTIPTFSFKKLVIPRRRLLAAMLGAVMVIAFIESYPWLSLSIFLIGYLMLIPFSIKAYKRYESGEEVDEDIEEGTEDFEPL
;
A
#
# COMPACT_ATOMS: atom_id res chain seq x y z
N GLY A 1 12.08 -3.36 3.97
CA GLY A 1 11.46 -3.62 5.29
C GLY A 1 12.34 -3.18 6.45
N VAL A 2 13.60 -3.59 6.51
CA VAL A 2 14.49 -3.30 7.67
C VAL A 2 14.89 -1.83 7.72
N ALA A 3 15.31 -1.25 6.60
CA ALA A 3 15.84 0.12 6.58
C ALA A 3 14.87 1.19 7.10
N PRO A 4 13.58 1.24 6.69
CA PRO A 4 12.62 2.20 7.22
C PRO A 4 12.43 2.09 8.74
N ALA A 5 12.37 0.88 9.28
CA ALA A 5 12.24 0.65 10.71
C ALA A 5 13.49 1.13 11.49
N MET A 6 14.68 0.91 10.94
CA MET A 6 15.94 1.42 11.52
C MET A 6 16.02 2.93 11.50
N ILE A 7 15.57 3.58 10.41
CA ILE A 7 15.51 5.03 10.32
C ILE A 7 14.63 5.61 11.43
N LEU A 8 13.43 5.04 11.62
CA LEU A 8 12.53 5.47 12.70
C LEU A 8 13.10 5.23 14.10
N TYR A 9 13.78 4.11 14.29
CA TYR A 9 14.47 3.84 15.56
C TYR A 9 15.48 4.93 15.89
N LEU A 10 16.36 5.22 14.95
CA LEU A 10 17.40 6.26 15.13
C LEU A 10 16.79 7.65 15.28
N TRP A 11 15.67 7.92 14.59
CA TRP A 11 15.04 9.24 14.63
C TRP A 11 14.28 9.53 15.92
N ALA A 12 13.52 8.55 16.44
CA ALA A 12 12.57 8.80 17.53
C ALA A 12 12.65 7.81 18.71
N MET A 13 13.30 6.65 18.55
CA MET A 13 13.25 5.58 19.54
C MET A 13 14.63 5.21 20.11
N ASN A 14 15.67 5.98 19.82
CA ASN A 14 17.02 5.70 20.29
C ASN A 14 17.08 5.62 21.84
N ASP A 15 16.30 6.46 22.53
CA ASP A 15 16.22 6.48 23.99
C ASP A 15 15.36 5.35 24.58
N ALA A 16 14.55 4.67 23.72
CA ALA A 16 13.74 3.52 24.13
C ALA A 16 14.57 2.23 24.32
N GLY A 17 15.85 2.28 24.01
CA GLY A 17 16.81 1.20 24.26
C GLY A 17 16.37 -0.15 23.69
N ARG A 18 16.35 -1.19 24.54
CA ARG A 18 16.01 -2.55 24.12
C ARG A 18 14.61 -2.71 23.55
N ALA A 19 13.64 -1.97 24.08
CA ALA A 19 12.25 -2.06 23.62
C ALA A 19 12.11 -1.56 22.18
N GLY A 20 12.73 -0.43 21.83
CA GLY A 20 12.76 0.07 20.47
C GLY A 20 13.41 -0.90 19.48
N TRP A 21 14.51 -1.51 19.88
CA TRP A 21 15.20 -2.50 19.07
C TRP A 21 14.34 -3.75 18.81
N LEU A 22 13.64 -4.25 19.83
CA LEU A 22 12.72 -5.39 19.69
C LEU A 22 11.58 -5.09 18.70
N LEU A 23 11.06 -3.86 18.68
CA LEU A 23 10.02 -3.45 17.73
C LEU A 23 10.55 -3.45 16.29
N VAL A 24 11.78 -2.96 16.06
CA VAL A 24 12.42 -3.02 14.74
C VAL A 24 12.60 -4.46 14.28
N MET A 25 13.04 -5.35 15.16
CA MET A 25 13.19 -6.77 14.86
C MET A 25 11.85 -7.41 14.51
N LEU A 26 10.81 -7.15 15.32
CA LEU A 26 9.45 -7.64 15.07
C LEU A 26 8.92 -7.18 13.70
N PHE A 27 9.06 -5.91 13.38
CA PHE A 27 8.65 -5.37 12.09
C PHE A 27 9.38 -6.05 10.93
N SER A 28 10.70 -6.24 11.07
CA SER A 28 11.52 -6.89 10.05
C SER A 28 11.11 -8.35 9.84
N MET A 29 10.80 -9.07 10.92
CA MET A 29 10.28 -10.44 10.85
C MET A 29 8.91 -10.50 10.17
N CYS A 30 7.99 -9.59 10.49
CA CYS A 30 6.68 -9.49 9.85
C CYS A 30 6.81 -9.22 8.34
N CYS A 31 7.74 -8.36 7.94
CA CYS A 31 8.05 -8.11 6.54
C CYS A 31 8.60 -9.36 5.83
N GLY A 32 9.47 -10.11 6.49
CA GLY A 32 10.00 -11.39 5.98
C GLY A 32 8.92 -12.46 5.83
N LEU A 33 8.04 -12.60 6.83
CA LEU A 33 6.89 -13.52 6.78
C LEU A 33 5.94 -13.18 5.63
N ARG A 34 5.69 -11.88 5.40
CA ARG A 34 4.92 -11.43 4.25
C ARG A 34 5.56 -11.85 2.93
N LEU A 35 6.87 -11.68 2.79
CA LEU A 35 7.58 -12.07 1.57
C LEU A 35 7.52 -13.59 1.34
N ALA A 36 7.70 -14.38 2.38
CA ALA A 36 7.57 -15.83 2.32
C ALA A 36 6.17 -16.25 1.87
N ARG A 37 5.11 -15.66 2.45
CA ARG A 37 3.73 -15.92 2.04
C ARG A 37 3.47 -15.54 0.58
N PHE A 38 4.02 -14.43 0.12
CA PHE A 38 3.89 -13.99 -1.27
C PHE A 38 4.53 -15.00 -2.24
N ASN A 39 5.71 -15.52 -1.92
CA ASN A 39 6.38 -16.52 -2.75
C ASN A 39 5.56 -17.82 -2.84
N VAL A 40 5.04 -18.32 -1.71
CA VAL A 40 4.17 -19.50 -1.71
C VAL A 40 2.89 -19.28 -2.53
N ALA A 41 2.31 -18.08 -2.47
CA ALA A 41 1.11 -17.76 -3.24
C ALA A 41 1.37 -17.67 -4.76
N LEU A 42 2.60 -17.42 -5.21
CA LEU A 42 2.96 -17.42 -6.63
C LEU A 42 3.06 -18.85 -7.21
N GLU A 43 3.32 -19.85 -6.37
CA GLU A 43 3.42 -21.26 -6.77
C GLU A 43 2.06 -21.95 -6.91
N ASP A 44 0.96 -21.33 -6.46
CA ASP A 44 -0.38 -21.87 -6.52
C ASP A 44 -1.03 -21.60 -7.88
N GLU A 45 -0.97 -22.59 -8.78
CA GLU A 45 -1.52 -22.52 -10.16
C GLU A 45 -3.06 -22.55 -10.21
N ASN A 46 -3.74 -22.90 -9.11
CA ASN A 46 -5.19 -23.07 -9.07
C ASN A 46 -5.94 -21.81 -8.60
N GLN A 47 -5.29 -20.66 -8.55
CA GLN A 47 -5.96 -19.44 -8.10
C GLN A 47 -6.89 -18.87 -9.17
N PRO A 48 -8.14 -18.45 -8.81
CA PRO A 48 -9.06 -17.77 -9.71
C PRO A 48 -8.42 -16.50 -10.31
N LEU A 49 -8.70 -16.21 -11.58
CA LEU A 49 -8.11 -15.06 -12.29
C LEU A 49 -8.37 -13.71 -11.62
N TRP A 50 -9.56 -13.54 -11.02
CA TRP A 50 -9.91 -12.30 -10.30
C TRP A 50 -9.04 -12.06 -9.05
N LYS A 51 -8.55 -13.14 -8.43
CA LYS A 51 -7.70 -13.05 -7.22
C LYS A 51 -6.37 -12.36 -7.51
N SER A 52 -5.90 -12.38 -8.75
CA SER A 52 -4.69 -11.68 -9.20
C SER A 52 -4.80 -10.14 -9.13
N ASN A 53 -6.03 -9.61 -9.02
CA ASN A 53 -6.30 -8.17 -8.87
C ASN A 53 -6.07 -7.67 -7.45
N PHE A 54 -5.87 -8.58 -6.49
CA PHE A 54 -5.68 -8.24 -5.08
C PHE A 54 -4.38 -8.84 -4.56
N PHE A 55 -3.71 -8.09 -3.68
CA PHE A 55 -2.60 -8.60 -2.89
C PHE A 55 -3.11 -9.05 -1.52
N ALA A 56 -2.57 -10.14 -0.99
CA ALA A 56 -2.77 -10.50 0.41
C ALA A 56 -1.86 -9.64 1.30
N GLY A 57 -2.46 -8.75 2.09
CA GLY A 57 -1.76 -7.78 2.93
C GLY A 57 -1.18 -6.59 2.16
N VAL A 58 -0.58 -5.65 2.88
CA VAL A 58 0.02 -4.44 2.32
C VAL A 58 1.33 -4.77 1.57
N PRO A 59 1.55 -4.31 0.33
CA PRO A 59 2.82 -4.48 -0.38
C PRO A 59 4.02 -3.94 0.40
N ALA A 60 5.18 -4.63 0.35
CA ALA A 60 6.36 -4.24 1.12
C ALA A 60 6.81 -2.78 0.86
N PRO A 61 6.81 -2.25 -0.38
CA PRO A 61 7.14 -0.85 -0.62
C PRO A 61 6.14 0.12 0.04
N ALA A 62 4.85 -0.19 -0.02
CA ALA A 62 3.82 0.63 0.61
C ALA A 62 3.94 0.61 2.14
N GLY A 63 4.16 -0.57 2.74
CA GLY A 63 4.38 -0.68 4.17
C GLY A 63 5.68 0.01 4.64
N GLY A 64 6.75 -0.02 3.84
CA GLY A 64 7.96 0.74 4.10
C GLY A 64 7.73 2.25 4.09
N GLY A 65 6.90 2.75 3.16
CA GLY A 65 6.46 4.14 3.14
C GLY A 65 5.55 4.50 4.33
N LEU A 66 4.55 3.65 4.61
CA LEU A 66 3.62 3.87 5.70
C LEU A 66 4.31 3.97 7.06
N VAL A 67 5.31 3.15 7.31
CA VAL A 67 6.03 3.21 8.59
C VAL A 67 6.80 4.52 8.75
N LEU A 68 7.25 5.16 7.66
CA LEU A 68 7.91 6.46 7.68
C LEU A 68 6.94 7.65 7.75
N LEU A 69 5.63 7.43 7.63
CA LEU A 69 4.63 8.50 7.61
C LEU A 69 4.74 9.49 8.80
N PRO A 70 4.93 9.07 10.06
CA PRO A 70 5.11 10.00 11.18
C PRO A 70 6.29 10.95 10.97
N MET A 71 7.42 10.44 10.46
CA MET A 71 8.62 11.23 10.19
C MET A 71 8.38 12.23 9.04
N ILE A 72 7.71 11.80 7.97
CA ILE A 72 7.38 12.64 6.81
C ILE A 72 6.44 13.78 7.23
N LEU A 73 5.44 13.49 8.06
CA LEU A 73 4.53 14.50 8.61
C LEU A 73 5.25 15.46 9.57
N ALA A 74 6.17 14.96 10.39
CA ALA A 74 6.96 15.81 11.29
C ALA A 74 7.80 16.83 10.52
N PHE A 75 8.34 16.49 9.36
CA PHE A 75 9.07 17.44 8.50
C PHE A 75 8.19 18.57 7.93
N GLN A 76 6.89 18.31 7.77
CA GLN A 76 5.94 19.30 7.23
C GLN A 76 5.33 20.17 8.33
N LEU A 77 4.94 19.54 9.43
CA LEU A 77 4.22 20.21 10.52
C LEU A 77 5.16 20.83 11.56
N GLY A 78 6.45 20.43 11.54
CA GLY A 78 7.42 20.87 12.52
C GLY A 78 7.08 20.44 13.95
N ASP A 79 6.30 19.39 14.10
CA ASP A 79 5.69 19.00 15.37
C ASP A 79 6.54 17.92 16.07
N GLU A 80 7.08 18.27 17.24
CA GLU A 80 7.81 17.33 18.08
C GLU A 80 6.92 16.21 18.63
N MET A 81 5.59 16.41 18.66
CA MET A 81 4.62 15.40 19.09
C MET A 81 4.68 14.13 18.20
N LEU A 82 4.90 14.30 16.89
CA LEU A 82 5.04 13.17 15.95
C LEU A 82 6.32 12.37 16.16
N ARG A 83 7.32 12.95 16.85
CA ARG A 83 8.58 12.29 17.23
C ARG A 83 8.46 11.47 18.51
N THR A 84 7.29 11.45 19.14
CA THR A 84 7.10 10.74 20.40
C THR A 84 7.28 9.23 20.21
N PRO A 85 8.11 8.54 21.01
CA PRO A 85 8.37 7.10 20.88
C PRO A 85 7.12 6.23 20.90
N TRP A 86 6.11 6.63 21.64
CA TRP A 86 4.82 5.96 21.73
C TRP A 86 4.07 5.94 20.39
N LEU A 87 3.98 7.07 19.71
CA LEU A 87 3.30 7.22 18.43
C LEU A 87 4.03 6.43 17.36
N VAL A 88 5.35 6.55 17.31
CA VAL A 88 6.19 5.80 16.36
C VAL A 88 6.08 4.29 16.59
N SER A 89 6.07 3.84 17.85
CA SER A 89 5.86 2.44 18.20
C SER A 89 4.50 1.92 17.72
N PHE A 90 3.44 2.72 17.89
CA PHE A 90 2.09 2.38 17.44
C PHE A 90 2.04 2.22 15.91
N PHE A 91 2.66 3.13 15.15
CA PHE A 91 2.76 3.02 13.70
C PHE A 91 3.54 1.78 13.27
N LEU A 92 4.65 1.51 13.92
CA LEU A 92 5.50 0.35 13.62
C LEU A 92 4.76 -0.96 13.85
N LEU A 93 4.04 -1.09 14.97
CA LEU A 93 3.20 -2.24 15.28
C LEU A 93 1.99 -2.35 14.34
N GLY A 94 1.34 -1.24 14.02
CA GLY A 94 0.20 -1.20 13.11
C GLY A 94 0.58 -1.70 11.72
N VAL A 95 1.67 -1.18 11.15
CA VAL A 95 2.14 -1.61 9.83
C VAL A 95 2.67 -3.05 9.86
N ALA A 96 3.33 -3.49 10.95
CA ALA A 96 3.73 -4.88 11.14
C ALA A 96 2.51 -5.82 11.13
N GLY A 97 1.43 -5.42 11.81
CA GLY A 97 0.15 -6.13 11.77
C GLY A 97 -0.46 -6.18 10.37
N LEU A 98 -0.40 -5.09 9.60
CA LEU A 98 -0.85 -5.05 8.21
C LEU A 98 -0.03 -5.97 7.29
N PHE A 99 1.26 -6.18 7.55
CA PHE A 99 2.07 -7.14 6.79
C PHE A 99 1.64 -8.59 7.02
N VAL A 100 1.31 -8.95 8.25
CA VAL A 100 0.87 -10.31 8.60
C VAL A 100 -0.61 -10.54 8.25
N SER A 101 -1.39 -9.48 8.16
CA SER A 101 -2.80 -9.52 7.78
C SER A 101 -3.01 -10.13 6.39
N THR A 102 -4.16 -10.77 6.22
CA THR A 102 -4.67 -11.28 4.92
C THR A 102 -5.60 -10.28 4.23
N ILE A 103 -5.63 -9.03 4.69
CA ILE A 103 -6.50 -7.99 4.13
C ILE A 103 -6.19 -7.80 2.64
N PRO A 104 -7.18 -7.96 1.74
CA PRO A 104 -6.97 -7.77 0.32
C PRO A 104 -6.70 -6.29 0.04
N THR A 105 -5.63 -6.00 -0.70
CA THR A 105 -5.31 -4.66 -1.17
C THR A 105 -5.28 -4.62 -2.70
N PHE A 106 -5.77 -3.54 -3.30
CA PHE A 106 -5.84 -3.42 -4.75
C PHE A 106 -4.47 -3.54 -5.42
N SER A 107 -4.44 -4.30 -6.52
CA SER A 107 -3.30 -4.38 -7.43
C SER A 107 -3.60 -3.53 -8.66
N PHE A 108 -2.87 -2.44 -8.85
CA PHE A 108 -3.05 -1.52 -9.99
C PHE A 108 -2.53 -2.06 -11.33
N LYS A 109 -2.42 -3.38 -11.50
CA LYS A 109 -1.83 -4.01 -12.69
C LYS A 109 -2.65 -3.84 -13.98
N LYS A 110 -3.96 -3.57 -13.89
CA LYS A 110 -4.88 -3.53 -15.05
C LYS A 110 -5.40 -2.13 -15.37
N LEU A 111 -4.59 -1.07 -15.24
CA LEU A 111 -4.97 0.25 -15.74
C LEU A 111 -4.87 0.27 -17.28
N VAL A 112 -5.96 -0.10 -17.94
CA VAL A 112 -6.09 0.04 -19.39
C VAL A 112 -6.58 1.45 -19.69
N ILE A 113 -5.73 2.29 -20.29
CA ILE A 113 -6.10 3.65 -20.69
C ILE A 113 -6.61 3.58 -22.14
N PRO A 114 -7.91 3.88 -22.40
CA PRO A 114 -8.45 3.89 -23.75
C PRO A 114 -7.75 4.96 -24.60
N ARG A 115 -7.46 4.63 -25.87
CA ARG A 115 -6.73 5.52 -26.81
C ARG A 115 -7.29 6.93 -26.88
N ARG A 116 -8.60 7.11 -26.74
CA ARG A 116 -9.28 8.40 -26.75
C ARG A 116 -8.86 9.31 -25.59
N ARG A 117 -8.44 8.76 -24.44
CA ARG A 117 -8.03 9.50 -23.24
C ARG A 117 -6.52 9.57 -23.04
N LEU A 118 -5.74 9.06 -24.00
CA LEU A 118 -4.27 8.97 -23.87
C LEU A 118 -3.63 10.36 -23.67
N LEU A 119 -4.05 11.37 -24.44
CA LEU A 119 -3.54 12.75 -24.30
C LEU A 119 -3.84 13.33 -22.91
N ALA A 120 -5.06 13.17 -22.42
CA ALA A 120 -5.45 13.62 -21.09
C ALA A 120 -4.67 12.90 -19.99
N ALA A 121 -4.44 11.59 -20.16
CA ALA A 121 -3.63 10.79 -19.22
C ALA A 121 -2.17 11.25 -19.21
N MET A 122 -1.58 11.55 -20.37
CA MET A 122 -0.21 12.08 -20.44
C MET A 122 -0.09 13.47 -19.78
N LEU A 123 -1.04 14.37 -20.02
CA LEU A 123 -1.08 15.68 -19.37
C LEU A 123 -1.23 15.53 -17.85
N GLY A 124 -2.12 14.63 -17.40
CA GLY A 124 -2.28 14.31 -16.00
C GLY A 124 -1.00 13.76 -15.36
N ALA A 125 -0.29 12.87 -16.05
CA ALA A 125 0.98 12.34 -15.58
C ALA A 125 2.05 13.44 -15.43
N VAL A 126 2.15 14.35 -16.40
CA VAL A 126 3.07 15.50 -16.31
C VAL A 126 2.71 16.41 -15.14
N MET A 127 1.43 16.68 -14.91
CA MET A 127 0.99 17.49 -13.77
C MET A 127 1.31 16.80 -12.43
N VAL A 128 1.13 15.50 -12.32
CA VAL A 128 1.49 14.73 -11.12
C VAL A 128 2.99 14.78 -10.87
N ILE A 129 3.81 14.62 -11.91
CA ILE A 129 5.28 14.71 -11.79
C ILE A 129 5.68 16.12 -11.33
N ALA A 130 5.12 17.16 -11.93
CA ALA A 130 5.40 18.55 -11.55
C ALA A 130 4.99 18.84 -10.09
N PHE A 131 3.89 18.24 -9.62
CA PHE A 131 3.44 18.37 -8.24
C PHE A 131 4.41 17.65 -7.26
N ILE A 132 4.87 16.45 -7.62
CA ILE A 132 5.85 15.69 -6.81
C ILE A 132 7.17 16.47 -6.70
N GLU A 133 7.66 17.05 -7.78
CA GLU A 133 8.88 17.86 -7.79
C GLU A 133 8.73 19.13 -6.95
N SER A 134 7.56 19.78 -7.03
CA SER A 134 7.32 21.04 -6.30
C SER A 134 7.13 20.83 -4.79
N TYR A 135 6.47 19.74 -4.41
CA TYR A 135 6.09 19.45 -3.01
C TYR A 135 6.31 17.97 -2.64
N PRO A 136 7.57 17.49 -2.58
CA PRO A 136 7.87 16.07 -2.42
C PRO A 136 7.30 15.47 -1.13
N TRP A 137 7.42 16.16 -0.01
CA TRP A 137 6.92 15.67 1.28
C TRP A 137 5.39 15.63 1.34
N LEU A 138 4.73 16.65 0.80
CA LEU A 138 3.27 16.75 0.77
C LEU A 138 2.67 15.67 -0.14
N SER A 139 3.24 15.48 -1.34
CA SER A 139 2.78 14.48 -2.29
C SER A 139 2.91 13.07 -1.73
N LEU A 140 4.03 12.78 -1.05
CA LEU A 140 4.25 11.49 -0.42
C LEU A 140 3.26 11.24 0.73
N SER A 141 2.97 12.26 1.55
CA SER A 141 1.98 12.17 2.63
C SER A 141 0.58 11.91 2.09
N ILE A 142 0.16 12.65 1.05
CA ILE A 142 -1.15 12.47 0.41
C ILE A 142 -1.27 11.05 -0.18
N PHE A 143 -0.22 10.57 -0.85
CA PHE A 143 -0.20 9.23 -1.41
C PHE A 143 -0.33 8.15 -0.34
N LEU A 144 0.42 8.24 0.76
CA LEU A 144 0.40 7.26 1.84
C LEU A 144 -0.92 7.27 2.63
N ILE A 145 -1.46 8.46 2.93
CA ILE A 145 -2.76 8.60 3.60
C ILE A 145 -3.88 8.10 2.67
N GLY A 146 -3.84 8.46 1.39
CA GLY A 146 -4.78 7.97 0.39
C GLY A 146 -4.75 6.44 0.28
N TYR A 147 -3.55 5.85 0.32
CA TYR A 147 -3.40 4.40 0.32
C TYR A 147 -4.05 3.75 1.56
N LEU A 148 -3.87 4.33 2.77
CA LEU A 148 -4.54 3.85 3.98
C LEU A 148 -6.07 3.92 3.86
N MET A 149 -6.59 4.99 3.28
CA MET A 149 -8.03 5.16 3.05
C MET A 149 -8.59 4.19 2.01
N LEU A 150 -7.77 3.74 1.05
CA LEU A 150 -8.18 2.74 0.05
C LEU A 150 -8.31 1.32 0.63
N ILE A 151 -7.64 0.99 1.74
CA ILE A 151 -7.71 -0.34 2.35
C ILE A 151 -9.16 -0.77 2.66
N PRO A 152 -10.01 0.02 3.35
CA PRO A 152 -11.37 -0.38 3.64
C PRO A 152 -12.24 -0.53 2.37
N PHE A 153 -11.98 0.25 1.32
CA PHE A 153 -12.66 0.08 0.03
C PHE A 153 -12.25 -1.21 -0.67
N SER A 154 -10.96 -1.57 -0.60
CA SER A 154 -10.46 -2.82 -1.15
C SER A 154 -11.09 -4.05 -0.47
N ILE A 155 -11.33 -3.99 0.84
CA ILE A 155 -12.03 -5.06 1.58
C ILE A 155 -13.47 -5.22 1.08
N LYS A 156 -14.17 -4.11 0.84
CA LYS A 156 -15.56 -4.16 0.32
C LYS A 156 -15.61 -4.72 -1.10
N ALA A 157 -14.72 -4.27 -1.98
CA ALA A 157 -14.63 -4.78 -3.34
C ALA A 157 -14.31 -6.28 -3.36
N TYR A 158 -13.33 -6.72 -2.59
CA TYR A 158 -12.99 -8.14 -2.50
C TYR A 158 -14.18 -9.03 -2.09
N LYS A 159 -14.98 -8.58 -1.12
CA LYS A 159 -16.18 -9.30 -0.68
C LYS A 159 -17.25 -9.39 -1.78
N ARG A 160 -17.38 -8.36 -2.65
CA ARG A 160 -18.31 -8.39 -3.79
C ARG A 160 -17.86 -9.40 -4.84
N TYR A 161 -16.57 -9.45 -5.17
CA TYR A 161 -16.02 -10.48 -6.06
C TYR A 161 -16.15 -11.90 -5.50
N GLU A 162 -16.00 -12.07 -4.19
CA GLU A 162 -16.17 -13.36 -3.53
C GLU A 162 -17.64 -13.81 -3.49
N SER A 163 -18.59 -12.87 -3.41
CA SER A 163 -20.04 -13.14 -3.45
C SER A 163 -20.60 -13.37 -4.86
N GLY A 164 -19.79 -13.19 -5.91
CA GLY A 164 -20.19 -13.43 -7.31
C GLY A 164 -20.98 -12.28 -7.95
N GLU A 165 -21.26 -11.20 -7.23
CA GLU A 165 -22.09 -10.08 -7.72
C GLU A 165 -21.42 -9.24 -8.86
N GLU A 166 -20.09 -9.28 -9.01
CA GLU A 166 -19.38 -8.52 -10.05
C GLU A 166 -18.89 -9.38 -11.24
N VAL A 167 -18.98 -10.69 -11.14
CA VAL A 167 -18.56 -11.58 -12.25
C VAL A 167 -19.53 -11.48 -13.42
N ASP A 168 -20.80 -11.17 -13.15
CA ASP A 168 -21.84 -11.05 -14.16
C ASP A 168 -21.75 -9.72 -14.93
N GLU A 169 -21.37 -8.60 -14.29
CA GLU A 169 -21.20 -7.29 -14.97
C GLU A 169 -19.99 -7.27 -15.92
N ASP A 170 -18.85 -7.85 -15.54
CA ASP A 170 -17.64 -7.93 -16.38
C ASP A 170 -17.84 -8.85 -17.62
N ILE A 171 -18.77 -9.79 -17.56
CA ILE A 171 -19.13 -10.69 -18.68
C ILE A 171 -20.08 -9.97 -19.64
N GLU A 172 -21.01 -9.16 -19.15
CA GLU A 172 -21.94 -8.37 -19.99
C GLU A 172 -21.22 -7.23 -20.73
N GLU A 173 -20.33 -6.47 -20.09
CA GLU A 173 -19.51 -5.44 -20.78
C GLU A 173 -18.55 -6.05 -21.82
N GLY A 174 -17.98 -7.22 -21.58
CA GLY A 174 -17.08 -7.90 -22.51
C GLY A 174 -17.75 -8.48 -23.74
N THR A 175 -19.07 -8.69 -23.70
CA THR A 175 -19.86 -9.20 -24.86
C THR A 175 -20.38 -8.10 -25.76
N GLU A 176 -20.56 -6.86 -25.28
CA GLU A 176 -20.99 -5.71 -26.10
C GLU A 176 -19.87 -5.16 -27.03
N ASP A 177 -18.59 -5.39 -26.69
CA ASP A 177 -17.45 -4.94 -27.51
C ASP A 177 -17.10 -5.88 -28.69
N PHE A 178 -17.79 -7.00 -28.84
CA PHE A 178 -17.64 -7.97 -29.94
C PHE A 178 -18.85 -7.98 -30.88
N GLU A 179 -19.20 -6.83 -31.51
CA GLU A 179 -19.97 -6.88 -32.75
C GLU A 179 -19.02 -7.22 -33.91
N PRO A 180 -19.27 -8.31 -34.66
CA PRO A 180 -18.47 -8.63 -35.84
C PRO A 180 -18.83 -7.67 -36.98
N LEU A 181 -17.77 -7.07 -37.57
CA LEU A 181 -17.84 -6.34 -38.86
C LEU A 181 -18.18 -7.30 -40.01
#